data_6b68e8d1da4ea84d536db02167281bb4
#
_entry.id   6b68e8d1da4ea84d536db02167281bb4
#
_cell.length_a   1.000
_cell.length_b   1.000
_cell.length_c   1.000
_cell.angle_alpha   90.00
_cell.angle_beta   90.00
_cell.angle_gamma   90.00
#
_symmetry.space_group_name_H-M   'P 1'
#
loop_
_entity.id
_entity.type
_entity.pdbx_description
1 polymer ?
#
loop_
_entity_poly.entity_id
_entity_poly.type
_entity_poly.pdbx_seq_one_letter_code
_entity_poly.pdbx_strand_id
1 'polypeptide(L)'
;MDASTLEALKILRKADVPVMLTLAPEMVPGDTIRQIVDMGVVVSAGHTNGTTAEAKAGLDAGISCFTHLYNAMPPMTSREPGVVGTAIGSDAFVGIIVDGHHVTWEMVGIAWRARPKRDRMFLVSDAMSTIGGPDHFELYGEQIEVRDGALVNAAGSLAGAHIDMVGCLANLVQQVGVPLEEAIRAACVVPADVMGRAAPNLGSGTPLPELLALDKDLKRISL
;
A
#
# COMPACT_ATOMS: atom_id res chain seq x y z
N MET A 1 10.13 -11.87 15.50
CA MET A 1 8.77 -12.46 15.36
C MET A 1 8.66 -13.61 16.34
N ASP A 2 7.60 -13.66 17.11
CA ASP A 2 7.41 -14.68 18.13
C ASP A 2 6.62 -15.91 17.62
N ALA A 3 6.60 -16.97 18.44
CA ALA A 3 5.92 -18.21 18.06
C ALA A 3 4.38 -18.05 17.95
N SER A 4 3.80 -17.10 18.67
CA SER A 4 2.35 -16.84 18.63
C SER A 4 1.90 -16.24 17.30
N THR A 5 2.72 -15.36 16.72
CA THR A 5 2.48 -14.79 15.38
C THR A 5 2.50 -15.86 14.32
N LEU A 6 3.51 -16.75 14.33
CA LEU A 6 3.59 -17.85 13.35
C LEU A 6 2.40 -18.82 13.49
N GLU A 7 1.94 -19.08 14.71
CA GLU A 7 0.77 -19.95 14.92
C GLU A 7 -0.53 -19.27 14.42
N ALA A 8 -0.70 -17.96 14.66
CA ALA A 8 -1.84 -17.23 14.13
C ALA A 8 -1.88 -17.26 12.59
N LEU A 9 -0.73 -17.10 11.93
CA LEU A 9 -0.64 -17.21 10.46
C LEU A 9 -1.05 -18.60 9.96
N LYS A 10 -0.60 -19.67 10.63
CA LYS A 10 -1.00 -21.05 10.30
C LYS A 10 -2.50 -21.24 10.42
N ILE A 11 -3.13 -20.73 11.49
CA ILE A 11 -4.58 -20.82 11.69
C ILE A 11 -5.33 -20.13 10.57
N LEU A 12 -4.96 -18.89 10.23
CA LEU A 12 -5.59 -18.13 9.15
C LEU A 12 -5.43 -18.81 7.79
N ARG A 13 -4.24 -19.30 7.47
CA ARG A 13 -3.99 -20.00 6.21
C ARG A 13 -4.70 -21.35 6.13
N LYS A 14 -4.83 -22.06 7.26
CA LYS A 14 -5.62 -23.29 7.31
C LYS A 14 -7.12 -23.05 7.07
N ALA A 15 -7.63 -21.88 7.44
CA ALA A 15 -8.99 -21.43 7.14
C ALA A 15 -9.13 -20.81 5.74
N ASP A 16 -8.10 -20.90 4.89
CA ASP A 16 -8.02 -20.32 3.53
C ASP A 16 -8.25 -18.80 3.48
N VAL A 17 -7.90 -18.12 4.56
CA VAL A 17 -7.94 -16.66 4.62
C VAL A 17 -6.69 -16.10 3.93
N PRO A 18 -6.81 -15.27 2.89
CA PRO A 18 -5.66 -14.58 2.31
C PRO A 18 -5.04 -13.64 3.35
N VAL A 19 -3.72 -13.71 3.50
CA VAL A 19 -3.00 -12.90 4.49
C VAL A 19 -1.87 -12.15 3.81
N MET A 20 -1.78 -10.86 4.07
CA MET A 20 -0.60 -10.04 3.83
C MET A 20 -0.01 -9.65 5.20
N LEU A 21 1.30 -9.82 5.34
CA LEU A 21 2.03 -9.43 6.55
C LEU A 21 3.09 -8.39 6.18
N THR A 22 3.00 -7.21 6.79
CA THR A 22 4.06 -6.20 6.70
C THR A 22 5.08 -6.43 7.80
N LEU A 23 6.36 -6.41 7.43
CA LEU A 23 7.49 -6.51 8.36
C LEU A 23 8.70 -5.71 7.86
N ALA A 24 9.60 -5.39 8.79
CA ALA A 24 10.90 -4.80 8.50
C ALA A 24 11.90 -5.93 8.20
N PRO A 25 12.46 -6.01 6.97
CA PRO A 25 13.32 -7.13 6.58
C PRO A 25 14.58 -7.26 7.42
N GLU A 26 15.13 -6.16 7.91
CA GLU A 26 16.30 -6.14 8.81
C GLU A 26 16.01 -6.70 10.21
N MET A 27 14.73 -6.74 10.60
CA MET A 27 14.30 -7.21 11.93
C MET A 27 13.90 -8.68 11.96
N VAL A 28 13.85 -9.36 10.80
CA VAL A 28 13.36 -10.73 10.70
C VAL A 28 14.36 -11.60 9.93
N PRO A 29 14.85 -12.71 10.52
CA PRO A 29 15.75 -13.61 9.81
C PRO A 29 15.17 -14.11 8.49
N GLY A 30 15.98 -14.19 7.44
CA GLY A 30 15.56 -14.63 6.11
C GLY A 30 14.89 -16.02 6.10
N ASP A 31 15.35 -16.95 6.95
CA ASP A 31 14.70 -18.27 7.08
C ASP A 31 13.28 -18.18 7.65
N THR A 32 13.04 -17.24 8.56
CA THR A 32 11.70 -16.96 9.08
C THR A 32 10.81 -16.35 8.00
N ILE A 33 11.36 -15.44 7.18
CA ILE A 33 10.63 -14.87 6.03
C ILE A 33 10.24 -15.98 5.06
N ARG A 34 11.17 -16.85 4.68
CA ARG A 34 10.91 -18.02 3.83
C ARG A 34 9.81 -18.90 4.41
N GLN A 35 9.87 -19.23 5.70
CA GLN A 35 8.85 -20.03 6.37
C GLN A 35 7.45 -19.39 6.25
N ILE A 36 7.34 -18.06 6.37
CA ILE A 36 6.05 -17.34 6.24
C ILE A 36 5.55 -17.39 4.80
N VAL A 37 6.44 -17.17 3.84
CA VAL A 37 6.12 -17.27 2.40
C VAL A 37 5.65 -18.68 2.04
N ASP A 38 6.30 -19.71 2.56
CA ASP A 38 5.93 -21.12 2.33
C ASP A 38 4.53 -21.48 2.89
N MET A 39 4.03 -20.71 3.86
CA MET A 39 2.64 -20.82 4.33
C MET A 39 1.64 -20.19 3.34
N GLY A 40 2.08 -19.56 2.26
CA GLY A 40 1.24 -18.85 1.31
C GLY A 40 0.83 -17.45 1.80
N VAL A 41 1.58 -16.86 2.71
CA VAL A 41 1.40 -15.47 3.16
C VAL A 41 2.14 -14.54 2.21
N VAL A 42 1.50 -13.46 1.78
CA VAL A 42 2.17 -12.37 1.06
C VAL A 42 2.98 -11.57 2.07
N VAL A 43 4.30 -11.56 1.93
CA VAL A 43 5.16 -10.78 2.80
C VAL A 43 5.49 -9.45 2.12
N SER A 44 5.22 -8.35 2.83
CA SER A 44 5.45 -6.98 2.40
C SER A 44 6.50 -6.30 3.28
N ALA A 45 7.50 -5.65 2.67
CA ALA A 45 8.44 -4.82 3.42
C ALA A 45 7.83 -3.44 3.70
N GLY A 46 7.87 -3.00 4.94
CA GLY A 46 7.40 -1.70 5.35
C GLY A 46 7.71 -1.40 6.81
N HIS A 47 7.56 -0.13 7.23
CA HIS A 47 7.95 0.34 8.57
C HIS A 47 9.38 -0.11 8.92
N THR A 48 10.34 0.20 8.06
CA THR A 48 11.67 -0.38 8.05
C THR A 48 12.74 0.71 7.89
N ASN A 49 13.86 0.51 8.57
CA ASN A 49 15.07 1.31 8.39
C ASN A 49 16.16 0.54 7.58
N GLY A 50 15.76 -0.52 6.90
CA GLY A 50 16.66 -1.40 6.18
C GLY A 50 17.49 -0.71 5.09
N THR A 51 18.72 -1.17 4.95
CA THR A 51 19.63 -0.81 3.87
C THR A 51 19.22 -1.47 2.55
N THR A 52 19.84 -1.04 1.45
CA THR A 52 19.69 -1.71 0.15
C THR A 52 20.02 -3.21 0.22
N ALA A 53 21.05 -3.58 0.97
CA ALA A 53 21.46 -4.98 1.12
C ALA A 53 20.40 -5.81 1.85
N GLU A 54 19.84 -5.29 2.94
CA GLU A 54 18.80 -5.95 3.72
C GLU A 54 17.48 -6.05 2.94
N ALA A 55 17.10 -5.00 2.22
CA ALA A 55 15.92 -5.03 1.35
C ALA A 55 16.05 -6.09 0.24
N LYS A 56 17.23 -6.21 -0.40
CA LYS A 56 17.52 -7.25 -1.40
C LYS A 56 17.51 -8.64 -0.79
N ALA A 57 18.13 -8.82 0.38
CA ALA A 57 18.09 -10.09 1.10
C ALA A 57 16.64 -10.50 1.47
N GLY A 58 15.79 -9.52 1.79
CA GLY A 58 14.36 -9.74 1.99
C GLY A 58 13.65 -10.23 0.72
N LEU A 59 13.93 -9.63 -0.45
CA LEU A 59 13.42 -10.09 -1.73
C LEU A 59 13.90 -11.52 -2.05
N ASP A 60 15.17 -11.82 -1.82
CA ASP A 60 15.76 -13.17 -2.01
C ASP A 60 15.14 -14.19 -1.04
N ALA A 61 14.64 -13.74 0.12
CA ALA A 61 13.90 -14.57 1.07
C ALA A 61 12.41 -14.73 0.72
N GLY A 62 11.90 -14.05 -0.33
CA GLY A 62 10.55 -14.20 -0.83
C GLY A 62 9.60 -13.04 -0.50
N ILE A 63 10.09 -11.91 0.03
CA ILE A 63 9.28 -10.68 0.09
C ILE A 63 8.87 -10.31 -1.34
N SER A 64 7.58 -10.13 -1.56
CA SER A 64 7.03 -9.88 -2.90
C SER A 64 6.31 -8.52 -3.02
N CYS A 65 6.24 -7.76 -1.93
CA CYS A 65 5.53 -6.50 -1.87
C CYS A 65 6.27 -5.47 -1.01
N PHE A 66 5.99 -4.18 -1.25
CA PHE A 66 6.39 -3.06 -0.40
C PHE A 66 5.16 -2.26 0.00
N THR A 67 5.05 -1.96 1.30
CA THR A 67 3.92 -1.23 1.89
C THR A 67 4.15 0.27 1.75
N HIS A 68 3.12 1.03 1.38
CA HIS A 68 3.05 2.51 1.33
C HIS A 68 4.40 3.21 1.08
N LEU A 69 4.95 2.99 -0.11
CA LEU A 69 6.27 3.48 -0.54
C LEU A 69 6.56 4.91 -0.04
N TYR A 70 7.77 5.16 0.41
CA TYR A 70 8.31 6.37 1.04
C TYR A 70 7.92 6.58 2.51
N ASN A 71 6.82 5.98 2.99
CA ASN A 71 6.33 6.22 4.34
C ASN A 71 6.93 5.22 5.32
N ALA A 72 7.36 5.70 6.49
CA ALA A 72 8.09 4.91 7.49
C ALA A 72 9.28 4.13 6.89
N MET A 73 9.99 4.78 5.95
CA MET A 73 11.22 4.29 5.31
C MET A 73 12.25 5.41 5.26
N PRO A 74 13.57 5.12 5.36
CA PRO A 74 14.61 6.11 5.16
C PRO A 74 14.55 6.71 3.74
N PRO A 75 14.93 7.98 3.58
CA PRO A 75 14.98 8.60 2.26
C PRO A 75 16.04 7.94 1.38
N MET A 76 15.72 7.81 0.09
CA MET A 76 16.65 7.32 -0.92
C MET A 76 17.79 8.33 -1.12
N THR A 77 19.04 7.85 -1.08
CA THR A 77 20.22 8.68 -1.38
C THR A 77 21.02 8.13 -2.58
N SER A 78 21.94 8.93 -3.12
CA SER A 78 22.75 8.54 -4.28
C SER A 78 23.69 7.36 -4.04
N ARG A 79 24.09 7.10 -2.79
CA ARG A 79 25.02 6.03 -2.42
C ARG A 79 24.38 4.91 -1.61
N GLU A 80 23.23 5.18 -1.00
CA GLU A 80 22.41 4.21 -0.29
C GLU A 80 20.95 4.43 -0.71
N PRO A 81 20.48 3.73 -1.75
CA PRO A 81 19.10 3.82 -2.20
C PRO A 81 18.09 3.29 -1.19
N GLY A 82 18.55 2.42 -0.27
CA GLY A 82 17.74 1.85 0.80
C GLY A 82 16.57 1.01 0.29
N VAL A 83 15.59 0.86 1.16
CA VAL A 83 14.34 0.13 0.85
C VAL A 83 13.59 0.81 -0.30
N VAL A 84 13.52 2.15 -0.31
CA VAL A 84 12.81 2.92 -1.33
C VAL A 84 13.38 2.66 -2.72
N GLY A 85 14.70 2.79 -2.88
CA GLY A 85 15.35 2.55 -4.17
C GLY A 85 15.26 1.09 -4.61
N THR A 86 15.36 0.15 -3.67
CA THR A 86 15.17 -1.29 -3.94
C THR A 86 13.74 -1.58 -4.39
N ALA A 87 12.74 -1.01 -3.73
CA ALA A 87 11.34 -1.13 -4.12
C ALA A 87 11.11 -0.62 -5.54
N ILE A 88 11.55 0.60 -5.84
CA ILE A 88 11.38 1.23 -7.16
C ILE A 88 12.08 0.43 -8.27
N GLY A 89 13.29 -0.07 -8.02
CA GLY A 89 14.09 -0.81 -9.00
C GLY A 89 13.76 -2.30 -9.14
N SER A 90 12.86 -2.84 -8.32
CA SER A 90 12.52 -4.27 -8.32
C SER A 90 11.27 -4.59 -9.14
N ASP A 91 11.05 -5.89 -9.35
CA ASP A 91 9.81 -6.43 -9.92
C ASP A 91 8.72 -6.71 -8.86
N ALA A 92 8.96 -6.44 -7.58
CA ALA A 92 7.98 -6.65 -6.51
C ALA A 92 6.76 -5.72 -6.66
N PHE A 93 5.65 -6.06 -6.05
CA PHE A 93 4.51 -5.17 -5.94
C PHE A 93 4.82 -3.99 -5.01
N VAL A 94 4.26 -2.82 -5.27
CA VAL A 94 4.51 -1.62 -4.47
C VAL A 94 3.22 -0.86 -4.25
N GLY A 95 2.79 -0.76 -2.98
CA GLY A 95 1.69 0.10 -2.58
C GLY A 95 2.14 1.55 -2.41
N ILE A 96 1.30 2.50 -2.79
CA ILE A 96 1.58 3.94 -2.63
C ILE A 96 0.31 4.70 -2.25
N ILE A 97 0.45 5.65 -1.30
CA ILE A 97 -0.60 6.59 -0.91
C ILE A 97 -0.52 7.80 -1.84
N VAL A 98 -1.66 8.24 -2.38
CA VAL A 98 -1.72 9.36 -3.33
C VAL A 98 -2.67 10.43 -2.80
N ASP A 99 -2.27 11.07 -1.70
CA ASP A 99 -3.05 12.12 -1.02
C ASP A 99 -2.39 13.50 -1.08
N GLY A 100 -1.13 13.61 -1.54
CA GLY A 100 -0.35 14.84 -1.58
C GLY A 100 0.25 15.26 -0.24
N HIS A 101 -0.06 14.54 0.85
CA HIS A 101 0.47 14.79 2.19
C HIS A 101 1.57 13.78 2.54
N HIS A 102 1.32 12.50 2.36
CA HIS A 102 2.29 11.43 2.55
C HIS A 102 3.38 11.43 1.49
N VAL A 103 2.99 11.68 0.23
CA VAL A 103 3.91 11.68 -0.92
C VAL A 103 3.49 12.82 -1.86
N THR A 104 4.44 13.68 -2.23
CA THR A 104 4.16 14.74 -3.19
C THR A 104 3.89 14.17 -4.58
N TRP A 105 3.14 14.89 -5.40
CA TRP A 105 2.75 14.46 -6.75
C TRP A 105 3.96 14.12 -7.62
N GLU A 106 5.04 14.90 -7.50
CA GLU A 106 6.30 14.69 -8.22
C GLU A 106 6.93 13.36 -7.86
N MET A 107 6.96 13.01 -6.56
CA MET A 107 7.55 11.77 -6.07
C MET A 107 6.72 10.55 -6.45
N VAL A 108 5.38 10.66 -6.41
CA VAL A 108 4.50 9.63 -6.97
C VAL A 108 4.82 9.41 -8.44
N GLY A 109 4.89 10.51 -9.22
CA GLY A 109 5.19 10.43 -10.66
C GLY A 109 6.58 9.88 -10.98
N ILE A 110 7.59 10.19 -10.17
CA ILE A 110 8.94 9.61 -10.30
C ILE A 110 8.90 8.09 -10.07
N ALA A 111 8.32 7.66 -8.95
CA ALA A 111 8.19 6.24 -8.64
C ALA A 111 7.43 5.50 -9.74
N TRP A 112 6.30 6.06 -10.20
CA TRP A 112 5.47 5.46 -11.24
C TRP A 112 6.24 5.22 -12.54
N ARG A 113 6.99 6.22 -12.99
CA ARG A 113 7.75 6.14 -14.25
C ARG A 113 9.03 5.33 -14.16
N ALA A 114 9.67 5.29 -13.00
CA ALA A 114 10.95 4.61 -12.81
C ALA A 114 10.82 3.08 -12.64
N ARG A 115 9.62 2.58 -12.40
CA ARG A 115 9.39 1.14 -12.21
C ARG A 115 9.68 0.32 -13.47
N PRO A 116 10.44 -0.79 -13.38
CA PRO A 116 10.61 -1.73 -14.50
C PRO A 116 9.28 -2.38 -14.91
N LYS A 117 8.38 -2.63 -13.94
CA LYS A 117 7.02 -3.14 -14.14
C LYS A 117 6.00 -2.20 -13.52
N ARG A 118 5.41 -1.32 -14.33
CA ARG A 118 4.39 -0.35 -13.89
C ARG A 118 3.11 -1.02 -13.44
N ASP A 119 2.76 -2.13 -14.04
CA ASP A 119 1.60 -2.96 -13.72
C ASP A 119 1.67 -3.65 -12.35
N ARG A 120 2.74 -3.42 -11.58
CA ARG A 120 2.92 -3.88 -10.20
C ARG A 120 2.93 -2.75 -9.16
N MET A 121 2.54 -1.53 -9.55
CA MET A 121 2.17 -0.50 -8.58
C MET A 121 0.68 -0.53 -8.30
N PHE A 122 0.31 -0.35 -7.04
CA PHE A 122 -1.09 -0.29 -6.63
C PHE A 122 -1.34 0.80 -5.60
N LEU A 123 -2.56 1.28 -5.57
CA LEU A 123 -3.01 2.28 -4.61
C LEU A 123 -3.31 1.63 -3.27
N VAL A 124 -2.89 2.31 -2.22
CA VAL A 124 -3.36 2.09 -0.85
C VAL A 124 -3.84 3.42 -0.31
N SER A 125 -4.94 3.42 0.45
CA SER A 125 -5.44 4.63 1.09
C SER A 125 -4.75 4.91 2.41
N ASP A 126 -4.39 3.86 3.14
CA ASP A 126 -3.99 3.95 4.55
C ASP A 126 -5.02 4.71 5.41
N ALA A 127 -6.30 4.60 4.99
CA ALA A 127 -7.42 5.34 5.55
C ALA A 127 -7.68 4.94 7.00
N MET A 128 -7.93 5.94 7.82
CA MET A 128 -8.33 5.77 9.20
C MET A 128 -9.84 6.03 9.38
N SER A 129 -10.32 5.87 10.62
CA SER A 129 -11.74 5.97 10.97
C SER A 129 -12.41 7.32 10.68
N THR A 130 -11.60 8.33 10.34
CA THR A 130 -12.13 9.64 9.91
C THR A 130 -12.77 9.61 8.52
N ILE A 131 -12.52 8.58 7.72
CA ILE A 131 -13.23 8.38 6.45
C ILE A 131 -14.62 7.81 6.73
N GLY A 132 -15.63 8.66 6.60
CA GLY A 132 -17.04 8.33 6.92
C GLY A 132 -17.38 8.41 8.40
N GLY A 133 -16.46 8.87 9.26
CA GLY A 133 -16.61 9.10 10.67
C GLY A 133 -16.34 10.56 11.08
N PRO A 134 -16.19 10.83 12.38
CA PRO A 134 -15.73 12.13 12.87
C PRO A 134 -14.34 12.48 12.34
N ASP A 135 -14.03 13.78 12.32
CA ASP A 135 -12.72 14.30 11.87
C ASP A 135 -11.59 14.10 12.89
N HIS A 136 -11.84 13.37 13.96
CA HIS A 136 -10.86 13.03 15.01
C HIS A 136 -11.16 11.69 15.66
N PHE A 137 -10.12 11.08 16.26
CA PHE A 137 -10.23 9.89 17.11
C PHE A 137 -9.03 9.80 18.05
N GLU A 138 -9.08 8.88 19.01
CA GLU A 138 -7.95 8.58 19.89
C GLU A 138 -7.25 7.29 19.44
N LEU A 139 -5.92 7.31 19.36
CA LEU A 139 -5.08 6.15 19.06
C LEU A 139 -3.95 6.06 20.07
N TYR A 140 -3.89 4.98 20.84
CA TYR A 140 -2.87 4.74 21.87
C TYR A 140 -2.72 5.87 22.89
N GLY A 141 -3.84 6.56 23.22
CA GLY A 141 -3.85 7.69 24.15
C GLY A 141 -3.47 9.04 23.54
N GLU A 142 -3.22 9.10 22.23
CA GLU A 142 -2.98 10.33 21.48
C GLU A 142 -4.22 10.74 20.68
N GLN A 143 -4.53 12.04 20.70
CA GLN A 143 -5.56 12.61 19.82
C GLN A 143 -5.01 12.72 18.40
N ILE A 144 -5.76 12.17 17.47
CA ILE A 144 -5.50 12.24 16.04
C ILE A 144 -6.64 13.03 15.40
N GLU A 145 -6.32 14.02 14.60
CA GLU A 145 -7.31 14.91 13.97
C GLU A 145 -6.99 15.22 12.52
N VAL A 146 -8.01 15.54 11.75
CA VAL A 146 -7.86 16.05 10.38
C VAL A 146 -7.49 17.52 10.45
N ARG A 147 -6.35 17.88 9.88
CA ARG A 147 -5.86 19.26 9.76
C ARG A 147 -5.38 19.50 8.33
N ASP A 148 -6.01 20.46 7.65
CA ASP A 148 -5.70 20.82 6.26
C ASP A 148 -5.68 19.60 5.29
N GLY A 149 -6.60 18.64 5.52
CA GLY A 149 -6.71 17.42 4.73
C GLY A 149 -5.75 16.29 5.11
N ALA A 150 -4.78 16.56 5.98
CA ALA A 150 -3.88 15.54 6.55
C ALA A 150 -4.42 15.03 7.88
N LEU A 151 -4.10 13.78 8.21
CA LEU A 151 -4.40 13.20 9.50
C LEU A 151 -3.16 13.24 10.37
N VAL A 152 -3.21 14.01 11.47
CA VAL A 152 -2.02 14.29 12.28
C VAL A 152 -2.28 14.12 13.78
N ASN A 153 -1.22 13.80 14.52
CA ASN A 153 -1.22 13.85 15.98
C ASN A 153 -0.89 15.27 16.49
N ALA A 154 -0.88 15.45 17.80
CA ALA A 154 -0.57 16.75 18.43
C ALA A 154 0.81 17.32 18.06
N ALA A 155 1.78 16.47 17.73
CA ALA A 155 3.11 16.86 17.29
C ALA A 155 3.17 17.23 15.80
N GLY A 156 2.07 17.06 15.06
CA GLY A 156 2.01 17.30 13.61
C GLY A 156 2.54 16.14 12.76
N SER A 157 2.80 14.98 13.37
CA SER A 157 3.21 13.79 12.62
C SER A 157 1.99 13.10 12.01
N LEU A 158 2.13 12.61 10.77
CA LEU A 158 1.09 11.84 10.09
C LEU A 158 0.78 10.54 10.85
N ALA A 159 -0.49 10.19 10.94
CA ALA A 159 -1.00 9.03 11.65
C ALA A 159 -2.06 8.29 10.81
N GLY A 160 -1.65 7.73 9.68
CA GLY A 160 -2.52 7.24 8.63
C GLY A 160 -3.07 8.39 7.76
N ALA A 161 -4.03 8.11 6.89
CA ALA A 161 -4.51 9.06 5.89
C ALA A 161 -5.99 9.40 6.05
N HIS A 162 -6.35 10.64 5.64
CA HIS A 162 -7.72 11.07 5.50
C HIS A 162 -8.13 11.12 4.02
N ILE A 163 -8.00 9.97 3.36
CA ILE A 163 -8.38 9.82 1.95
C ILE A 163 -8.98 8.43 1.71
N ASP A 164 -9.99 8.35 0.85
CA ASP A 164 -10.49 7.06 0.39
C ASP A 164 -9.86 6.63 -0.95
N MET A 165 -10.15 5.42 -1.38
CA MET A 165 -9.58 4.87 -2.61
C MET A 165 -10.00 5.63 -3.86
N VAL A 166 -11.21 6.21 -3.88
CA VAL A 166 -11.68 7.04 -5.01
C VAL A 166 -10.87 8.33 -5.09
N GLY A 167 -10.59 8.94 -3.94
CA GLY A 167 -9.72 10.11 -3.85
C GLY A 167 -8.29 9.80 -4.33
N CYS A 168 -7.71 8.67 -3.91
CA CYS A 168 -6.39 8.23 -4.39
C CYS A 168 -6.37 8.05 -5.92
N LEU A 169 -7.41 7.42 -6.48
CA LEU A 169 -7.55 7.23 -7.93
C LEU A 169 -7.67 8.56 -8.66
N ALA A 170 -8.54 9.46 -8.17
CA ALA A 170 -8.72 10.78 -8.76
C ALA A 170 -7.42 11.60 -8.76
N ASN A 171 -6.71 11.60 -7.65
CA ASN A 171 -5.42 12.29 -7.51
C ASN A 171 -4.36 11.70 -8.46
N LEU A 172 -4.29 10.37 -8.59
CA LEU A 172 -3.33 9.72 -9.49
C LEU A 172 -3.55 10.15 -10.95
N VAL A 173 -4.81 10.30 -11.38
CA VAL A 173 -5.15 10.75 -12.73
C VAL A 173 -4.94 12.26 -12.88
N GLN A 174 -5.51 13.07 -11.97
CA GLN A 174 -5.63 14.51 -12.14
C GLN A 174 -4.36 15.27 -11.77
N GLN A 175 -3.63 14.81 -10.74
CA GLN A 175 -2.44 15.49 -10.22
C GLN A 175 -1.15 14.88 -10.78
N VAL A 176 -1.11 13.57 -10.96
CA VAL A 176 0.11 12.87 -11.43
C VAL A 176 0.10 12.65 -12.94
N GLY A 177 -1.09 12.61 -13.56
CA GLY A 177 -1.25 12.44 -15.00
C GLY A 177 -1.15 10.98 -15.47
N VAL A 178 -1.43 10.02 -14.58
CA VAL A 178 -1.49 8.60 -14.95
C VAL A 178 -2.79 8.36 -15.74
N PRO A 179 -2.76 7.60 -16.85
CA PRO A 179 -3.96 7.26 -17.60
C PRO A 179 -5.02 6.58 -16.72
N LEU A 180 -6.29 6.94 -16.92
CA LEU A 180 -7.40 6.43 -16.09
C LEU A 180 -7.45 4.90 -16.03
N GLU A 181 -7.19 4.22 -17.15
CA GLU A 181 -7.17 2.75 -17.21
C GLU A 181 -6.08 2.17 -16.28
N GLU A 182 -4.87 2.75 -16.30
CA GLU A 182 -3.77 2.34 -15.40
C GLU A 182 -4.14 2.61 -13.93
N ALA A 183 -4.76 3.75 -13.64
CA ALA A 183 -5.19 4.12 -12.30
C ALA A 183 -6.28 3.16 -11.76
N ILE A 184 -7.26 2.78 -12.59
CA ILE A 184 -8.28 1.78 -12.24
C ILE A 184 -7.63 0.42 -11.98
N ARG A 185 -6.70 0.00 -12.83
CA ARG A 185 -5.94 -1.25 -12.59
C ARG A 185 -5.20 -1.21 -11.26
N ALA A 186 -4.54 -0.09 -10.96
CA ALA A 186 -3.81 0.09 -9.69
C ALA A 186 -4.73 0.10 -8.46
N ALA A 187 -5.98 0.54 -8.60
CA ALA A 187 -6.95 0.56 -7.50
C ALA A 187 -7.67 -0.78 -7.27
N CYS A 188 -7.85 -1.59 -8.33
CA CYS A 188 -8.75 -2.75 -8.29
C CYS A 188 -8.07 -4.07 -8.68
N VAL A 189 -7.33 -4.08 -9.79
CA VAL A 189 -6.75 -5.32 -10.37
C VAL A 189 -5.48 -5.72 -9.65
N VAL A 190 -4.52 -4.80 -9.56
CA VAL A 190 -3.21 -5.09 -8.97
C VAL A 190 -3.31 -5.51 -7.49
N PRO A 191 -4.16 -4.89 -6.64
CA PRO A 191 -4.37 -5.40 -5.27
C PRO A 191 -4.89 -6.84 -5.22
N ALA A 192 -5.76 -7.22 -6.15
CA ALA A 192 -6.23 -8.60 -6.26
C ALA A 192 -5.10 -9.55 -6.65
N ASP A 193 -4.27 -9.15 -7.63
CA ASP A 193 -3.10 -9.92 -8.06
C ASP A 193 -2.10 -10.12 -6.90
N VAL A 194 -1.83 -9.07 -6.10
CA VAL A 194 -0.99 -9.15 -4.90
C VAL A 194 -1.49 -10.24 -3.96
N MET A 195 -2.81 -10.34 -3.77
CA MET A 195 -3.43 -11.30 -2.87
C MET A 195 -3.70 -12.67 -3.51
N GLY A 196 -3.27 -12.88 -4.76
CA GLY A 196 -3.52 -14.11 -5.50
C GLY A 196 -5.01 -14.37 -5.76
N ARG A 197 -5.82 -13.30 -5.87
CA ARG A 197 -7.25 -13.36 -6.14
C ARG A 197 -7.58 -12.92 -7.57
N ALA A 198 -8.67 -13.46 -8.09
CA ALA A 198 -9.21 -12.94 -9.33
C ALA A 198 -9.65 -11.48 -9.15
N ALA A 199 -9.26 -10.62 -10.09
CA ALA A 199 -9.77 -9.26 -10.12
C ALA A 199 -11.30 -9.26 -10.35
N PRO A 200 -12.01 -8.24 -9.84
CA PRO A 200 -13.43 -8.10 -10.13
C PRO A 200 -13.67 -8.08 -11.63
N ASN A 201 -14.53 -8.96 -12.13
CA ASN A 201 -14.93 -8.98 -13.52
C ASN A 201 -16.28 -8.27 -13.66
N LEU A 202 -16.22 -6.98 -14.03
CA LEU A 202 -17.42 -6.20 -14.29
C LEU A 202 -17.86 -6.45 -15.75
N GLY A 203 -18.81 -7.36 -15.90
CA GLY A 203 -19.39 -7.70 -17.20
C GLY A 203 -20.81 -7.17 -17.39
N SER A 204 -21.35 -7.35 -18.60
CA SER A 204 -22.76 -7.13 -18.87
C SER A 204 -23.62 -7.99 -17.91
N GLY A 205 -24.52 -7.35 -17.18
CA GLY A 205 -25.37 -8.00 -16.18
C GLY A 205 -24.87 -7.89 -14.73
N THR A 206 -23.74 -7.23 -14.46
CA THR A 206 -23.35 -6.89 -13.07
C THR A 206 -24.44 -6.02 -12.44
N PRO A 207 -25.00 -6.38 -11.26
CA PRO A 207 -26.02 -5.59 -10.61
C PRO A 207 -25.54 -4.17 -10.28
N LEU A 208 -26.39 -3.15 -10.45
CA LEU A 208 -26.04 -1.76 -10.16
C LEU A 208 -25.46 -1.52 -8.74
N PRO A 209 -25.97 -2.16 -7.67
CA PRO A 209 -25.41 -2.00 -6.33
C PRO A 209 -23.96 -2.50 -6.18
N GLU A 210 -23.49 -3.32 -7.12
CA GLU A 210 -22.10 -3.82 -7.14
C GLU A 210 -21.18 -2.91 -7.96
N LEU A 211 -21.72 -1.86 -8.59
CA LEU A 211 -20.98 -0.92 -9.41
C LEU A 211 -20.68 0.36 -8.63
N LEU A 212 -19.47 0.85 -8.78
CA LEU A 212 -19.12 2.22 -8.41
C LEU A 212 -19.20 3.09 -9.66
N ALA A 213 -20.10 4.07 -9.64
CA ALA A 213 -20.19 5.05 -10.71
C ALA A 213 -19.47 6.35 -10.33
N LEU A 214 -18.70 6.87 -11.27
CA LEU A 214 -17.97 8.12 -11.13
C LEU A 214 -18.41 9.06 -12.27
N ASP A 215 -18.46 10.36 -11.98
CA ASP A 215 -18.63 11.38 -13.00
C ASP A 215 -17.31 11.66 -13.76
N LYS A 216 -17.35 12.62 -14.69
CA LYS A 216 -16.17 13.02 -15.47
C LYS A 216 -15.03 13.60 -14.63
N ASP A 217 -15.32 14.06 -13.42
CA ASP A 217 -14.37 14.61 -12.46
C ASP A 217 -13.93 13.56 -11.43
N LEU A 218 -14.24 12.27 -11.68
CA LEU A 218 -13.95 11.11 -10.84
C LEU A 218 -14.56 11.19 -9.43
N LYS A 219 -15.70 11.86 -9.29
CA LYS A 219 -16.48 11.91 -8.05
C LYS A 219 -17.57 10.85 -8.08
N ARG A 220 -17.86 10.26 -6.92
CA ARG A 220 -18.97 9.29 -6.80
C ARG A 220 -20.29 9.93 -7.17
N ILE A 221 -21.09 9.20 -7.95
CA ILE A 221 -22.47 9.52 -8.25
C ILE A 221 -23.36 8.37 -7.81
N SER A 222 -24.58 8.71 -7.34
CA SER A 222 -25.62 7.71 -7.09
C SER A 222 -26.19 7.24 -8.43
N LEU A 223 -26.32 5.93 -8.59
CA LEU A 223 -26.99 5.29 -9.73
C LEU A 223 -28.49 5.11 -9.43
#